data_50e82e44750050d3b1f39dac98d34ae6
#
_entry.id   50e82e44750050d3b1f39dac98d34ae6
#
_cell.length_a   1.000
_cell.length_b   1.000
_cell.length_c   1.000
_cell.angle_alpha   90.00
_cell.angle_beta   90.00
_cell.angle_gamma   90.00
#
_symmetry.space_group_name_H-M   'P 1'
#
loop_
_entity.id
_entity.type
_entity.pdbx_description
1 polymer ?
#
loop_
_entity_poly.entity_id
_entity_poly.type
_entity_poly.pdbx_seq_one_letter_code
_entity_poly.pdbx_strand_id
1 'polypeptide(L)' 'MEELGRRLAHFRKEKGLSMKELAENVCDYTTIFRVEKGKQLPRLEILNDICMKLEIPFQSLF' A
#
# COMPACT_ATOMS: atom_id res chain seq x y z
N MET A 1 -3.95 -11.93 2.99
CA MET A 1 -2.93 -10.90 2.73
C MET A 1 -2.58 -10.76 1.26
N GLU A 2 -2.70 -11.83 0.50
CA GLU A 2 -2.43 -11.75 -0.94
C GLU A 2 -3.40 -10.81 -1.65
N GLU A 3 -4.66 -10.87 -1.27
CA GLU A 3 -5.67 -10.01 -1.87
C GLU A 3 -5.38 -8.55 -1.57
N LEU A 4 -5.04 -8.25 -0.32
CA LEU A 4 -4.68 -6.89 0.08
C LEU A 4 -3.50 -6.39 -0.74
N GLY A 5 -2.48 -7.22 -0.88
CA GLY A 5 -1.29 -6.84 -1.64
C GLY A 5 -1.58 -6.55 -3.10
N ARG A 6 -2.44 -7.39 -3.71
CA ARG A 6 -2.80 -7.19 -5.11
C ARG A 6 -3.57 -5.89 -5.32
N ARG A 7 -4.51 -5.60 -4.40
CA ARG A 7 -5.28 -4.37 -4.50
C ARG A 7 -4.41 -3.15 -4.30
N LEU A 8 -3.50 -3.24 -3.33
CA LEU A 8 -2.57 -2.14 -3.10
C LEU A 8 -1.73 -1.87 -4.33
N ALA A 9 -1.17 -2.92 -4.95
CA ALA A 9 -0.37 -2.76 -6.15
C ALA A 9 -1.19 -2.16 -7.28
N HIS A 10 -2.45 -2.58 -7.41
CA HIS A 10 -3.33 -2.07 -8.44
C HIS A 10 -3.55 -0.57 -8.31
N PHE A 11 -3.92 -0.11 -7.10
CA PHE A 11 -4.19 1.31 -6.90
C PHE A 11 -2.92 2.13 -6.98
N ARG A 12 -1.79 1.57 -6.52
CA ARG A 12 -0.52 2.26 -6.64
C ARG A 12 -0.16 2.52 -8.09
N LYS A 13 -0.33 1.51 -8.94
CA LYS A 13 -0.01 1.62 -10.36
C LYS A 13 -0.97 2.55 -11.07
N GLU A 14 -2.23 2.53 -10.69
CA GLU A 14 -3.20 3.45 -11.26
C GLU A 14 -2.85 4.90 -10.94
N LYS A 15 -2.29 5.14 -9.76
CA LYS A 15 -1.86 6.47 -9.36
C LYS A 15 -0.52 6.85 -10.00
N GLY A 16 0.13 5.90 -10.66
CA GLY A 16 1.41 6.16 -11.31
C GLY A 16 2.58 6.23 -10.35
N LEU A 17 2.46 5.62 -9.17
CA LEU A 17 3.51 5.68 -8.16
C LEU A 17 4.35 4.41 -8.17
N SER A 18 5.66 4.58 -7.96
CA SER A 18 6.53 3.46 -7.66
C SER A 18 6.32 3.04 -6.20
N MET A 19 6.84 1.87 -5.84
CA MET A 19 6.81 1.45 -4.44
C MET A 19 7.56 2.43 -3.55
N LYS A 20 8.67 2.97 -4.03
CA LYS A 20 9.44 3.95 -3.30
C LYS A 20 8.65 5.23 -3.08
N GLU A 21 7.98 5.68 -4.12
CA GLU A 21 7.17 6.90 -4.03
C GLU A 21 6.02 6.72 -3.05
N LEU A 22 5.37 5.55 -3.09
CA LEU A 22 4.29 5.28 -2.16
C LEU A 22 4.80 5.23 -0.72
N ALA A 23 5.98 4.65 -0.50
CA ALA A 23 6.54 4.52 0.84
C ALA A 23 7.04 5.84 1.42
N GLU A 24 7.36 6.80 0.57
CA GLU A 24 7.96 8.07 1.00
C GLU A 24 7.09 8.75 2.05
N ASN A 25 7.69 9.09 3.19
CA ASN A 25 7.02 9.72 4.32
C ASN A 25 5.96 8.85 4.99
N VAL A 26 5.94 7.56 4.69
CA VAL A 26 4.97 6.63 5.27
C VAL A 26 5.68 5.48 5.97
N CYS A 27 6.58 4.81 5.26
CA CYS A 27 7.27 3.65 5.80
C CYS A 27 8.46 3.32 4.91
N ASP A 28 9.16 2.23 5.24
CA ASP A 28 10.25 1.76 4.40
C ASP A 28 9.72 1.15 3.11
N TYR A 29 10.47 1.32 2.04
CA TYR A 29 10.17 0.66 0.77
C TYR A 29 9.95 -0.85 0.95
N THR A 30 10.78 -1.49 1.79
CA THR A 30 10.68 -2.92 2.03
C THR A 30 9.31 -3.32 2.56
N THR A 31 8.71 -2.46 3.40
CA THR A 31 7.37 -2.73 3.92
C THR A 31 6.35 -2.80 2.79
N ILE A 32 6.40 -1.83 1.87
CA ILE A 32 5.49 -1.84 0.73
C ILE A 32 5.69 -3.09 -0.12
N PHE A 33 6.95 -3.43 -0.38
CA PHE A 33 7.28 -4.61 -1.17
C PHE A 33 6.68 -5.87 -0.54
N ARG A 34 6.87 -6.05 0.77
CA ARG A 34 6.38 -7.24 1.47
C ARG A 34 4.86 -7.29 1.52
N VAL A 35 4.22 -6.15 1.71
CA VAL A 35 2.77 -6.10 1.73
C VAL A 35 2.21 -6.49 0.36
N GLU A 36 2.80 -5.96 -0.70
CA GLU A 36 2.32 -6.28 -2.05
C GLU A 36 2.54 -7.75 -2.40
N LYS A 37 3.57 -8.37 -1.81
CA LYS A 37 3.83 -9.80 -2.03
C LYS A 37 3.00 -10.70 -1.12
N GLY A 38 2.18 -10.12 -0.25
CA GLY A 38 1.36 -10.90 0.67
C GLY A 38 2.11 -11.50 1.82
N LYS A 39 3.31 -10.99 2.12
CA LYS A 39 4.17 -11.55 3.16
C LYS A 39 4.10 -10.81 4.48
N GLN A 40 3.44 -9.67 4.50
CA GLN A 40 3.37 -8.84 5.69
C GLN A 40 2.07 -8.07 5.69
N LEU A 41 1.45 -7.99 6.87
CA LEU A 41 0.27 -7.14 7.05
C LEU A 41 0.76 -5.83 7.65
N PRO A 42 0.45 -4.69 7.05
CA PRO A 42 0.92 -3.41 7.59
C PRO A 42 0.13 -3.03 8.83
N ARG A 43 0.74 -2.19 9.67
CA ARG A 43 0.02 -1.61 10.79
C ARG A 43 -1.11 -0.74 10.26
N LEU A 44 -2.13 -0.57 11.10
CA LEU A 44 -3.29 0.20 10.72
C LEU A 44 -2.94 1.64 10.34
N GLU A 45 -2.02 2.27 11.08
CA GLU A 45 -1.61 3.64 10.76
C GLU A 45 -0.96 3.73 9.39
N ILE A 46 -0.08 2.77 9.07
CA ILE A 46 0.58 2.74 7.78
C ILE A 46 -0.45 2.54 6.67
N LEU A 47 -1.38 1.63 6.89
CA LEU A 47 -2.42 1.35 5.93
C LEU A 47 -3.29 2.57 5.68
N ASN A 48 -3.63 3.29 6.74
CA ASN A 48 -4.41 4.51 6.61
C ASN A 48 -3.65 5.58 5.82
N ASP A 49 -2.36 5.75 6.10
CA ASP A 49 -1.55 6.72 5.38
C ASP A 49 -1.42 6.35 3.91
N ILE A 50 -1.30 5.07 3.61
CA ILE A 50 -1.25 4.60 2.24
C ILE A 50 -2.55 4.95 1.52
N CYS A 51 -3.69 4.68 2.15
CA CYS A 51 -4.98 4.98 1.55
C CYS A 51 -5.14 6.47 1.29
N MET A 52 -4.71 7.30 2.23
CA MET A 52 -4.77 8.74 2.04
C MET A 52 -3.91 9.18 0.87
N LYS A 53 -2.72 8.62 0.76
CA LYS A 53 -1.80 8.98 -0.31
C LYS A 53 -2.33 8.53 -1.66
N LEU A 54 -3.00 7.39 -1.70
CA LEU A 54 -3.61 6.86 -2.93
C LEU A 54 -4.97 7.50 -3.21
N GLU A 55 -5.50 8.26 -2.27
CA GLU A 55 -6.80 8.90 -2.40
C GLU A 55 -7.92 7.89 -2.61
N ILE A 56 -7.86 6.79 -1.88
CA ILE A 56 -8.90 5.77 -1.92
C ILE A 56 -9.47 5.56 -0.52
N PRO A 57 -10.73 5.14 -0.42
CA PRO A 57 -11.28 4.81 0.88
C PRO A 57 -10.63 3.53 1.41
N PHE A 58 -10.59 3.42 2.74
CA PHE A 58 -9.94 2.31 3.41
C PHE A 58 -10.49 0.96 2.93
N GLN A 59 -11.80 0.87 2.76
CA GLN A 59 -12.42 -0.39 2.38
C GLN A 59 -12.10 -0.81 0.94
N SER A 60 -11.52 0.06 0.13
CA SER A 60 -11.12 -0.32 -1.22
C SER A 60 -10.01 -1.38 -1.20
N LEU A 61 -9.26 -1.47 -0.11
CA LEU A 61 -8.22 -2.49 0.02
C LEU A 61 -8.77 -3.79 0.58
N PHE A 62 -9.99 -3.82 1.06
CA PHE A 62 -10.62 -5.00 1.63
C PHE A 62 -11.97 -5.25 0.95
#